data_d9b4eb7dee5eb1359dca9a0e6b671c07
#
_entry.id   d9b4eb7dee5eb1359dca9a0e6b671c07
#
_cell.length_a   1.000
_cell.length_b   1.000
_cell.length_c   1.000
_cell.angle_alpha   90.00
_cell.angle_beta   90.00
_cell.angle_gamma   90.00
#
_symmetry.space_group_name_H-M   'P 1'
#
loop_
_entity.id
_entity.type
_entity.pdbx_description
1 polymer ?
#
loop_
_entity_poly.entity_id
_entity_poly.type
_entity_poly.pdbx_seq_one_letter_code
_entity_poly.pdbx_strand_id
1 'polypeptide(L)'
;TNTMLRRRSMVFVLSDFISAPGWQAPLGRLARRHEVLAVRLYDPLEMALPDAGTLQVQDAETGEQLTVDTQDAGFRQRFAQLASAHEAALRQALGRAGVDVLELATADDLLASLLRLVALRRQRLRLPAGRRSASGAAAVANPA
;
A
#
# COMPACT_ATOMS: atom_id res chain seq x y z
N THR A 1 4.76 3.40 19.85
CA THR A 1 5.59 2.23 19.43
C THR A 1 7.09 2.53 19.51
N ASN A 2 7.52 3.75 19.18
CA ASN A 2 8.95 4.11 19.10
C ASN A 2 9.68 4.12 20.46
N THR A 3 8.96 4.25 21.58
CA THR A 3 9.51 4.24 22.94
C THR A 3 9.69 2.84 23.53
N MET A 4 9.01 1.85 22.96
CA MET A 4 9.03 0.47 23.48
C MET A 4 10.19 -0.36 22.88
N LEU A 5 10.65 -0.01 21.68
CA LEU A 5 11.70 -0.75 20.98
C LEU A 5 13.07 -0.10 21.23
N ARG A 6 13.86 -0.67 22.13
CA ARG A 6 15.22 -0.18 22.49
C ARG A 6 16.32 -0.68 21.54
N ARG A 7 16.11 -1.77 20.82
CA ARG A 7 17.06 -2.37 19.88
C ARG A 7 16.55 -2.24 18.46
N ARG A 8 17.46 -2.25 17.48
CA ARG A 8 17.11 -2.30 16.08
C ARG A 8 16.28 -3.57 15.80
N SER A 9 15.05 -3.39 15.35
CA SER A 9 14.08 -4.45 15.17
C SER A 9 13.53 -4.40 13.76
N MET A 10 12.93 -5.48 13.29
CA MET A 10 12.07 -5.48 12.11
C MET A 10 10.65 -5.16 12.56
N VAL A 11 10.04 -4.20 11.91
CA VAL A 11 8.68 -3.73 12.21
C VAL A 11 7.81 -3.88 10.97
N PHE A 12 6.70 -4.58 11.12
CA PHE A 12 5.67 -4.68 10.10
C PHE A 12 4.55 -3.69 10.44
N VAL A 13 4.18 -2.86 9.48
CA VAL A 13 3.05 -1.95 9.60
C VAL A 13 2.02 -2.37 8.57
N LEU A 14 0.94 -3.00 9.03
CA LEU A 14 -0.17 -3.48 8.20
C LEU A 14 -1.28 -2.43 8.25
N SER A 15 -1.68 -1.91 7.09
CA SER A 15 -2.75 -0.90 6.97
C SER A 15 -3.18 -0.78 5.51
N ASP A 16 -4.38 -0.25 5.30
CA ASP A 16 -4.84 0.27 4.01
C ASP A 16 -4.24 1.64 3.67
N PHE A 17 -3.71 2.36 4.69
CA PHE A 17 -3.16 3.73 4.60
C PHE A 17 -4.19 4.79 4.11
N ILE A 18 -5.48 4.50 4.23
CA ILE A 18 -6.57 5.43 3.86
C ILE A 18 -6.81 6.49 4.95
N SER A 19 -6.36 6.21 6.17
CA SER A 19 -6.54 7.06 7.36
C SER A 19 -6.07 8.50 7.16
N ALA A 20 -6.55 9.37 8.06
CA ALA A 20 -6.19 10.78 8.11
C ALA A 20 -4.68 11.04 7.98
N PRO A 21 -4.24 12.12 7.29
CA PRO A 21 -2.83 12.43 7.10
C PRO A 21 -2.12 12.65 8.43
N GLY A 22 -0.81 12.31 8.47
CA GLY A 22 0.02 12.50 9.66
C GLY A 22 0.86 11.28 10.04
N TRP A 23 0.55 10.09 9.50
CA TRP A 23 1.31 8.86 9.76
C TRP A 23 2.71 8.86 9.13
N GLN A 24 2.96 9.68 8.09
CA GLN A 24 4.20 9.70 7.33
C GLN A 24 5.42 10.07 8.21
N ALA A 25 5.28 11.10 9.05
CA ALA A 25 6.37 11.55 9.90
C ALA A 25 6.71 10.54 11.03
N PRO A 26 5.75 9.96 11.76
CA PRO A 26 6.01 8.84 12.67
C PRO A 26 6.65 7.63 11.98
N LEU A 27 6.16 7.26 10.80
CA LEU A 27 6.70 6.14 10.03
C LEU A 27 8.15 6.37 9.61
N GLY A 28 8.46 7.57 9.10
CA GLY A 28 9.83 7.96 8.76
C GLY A 28 10.78 7.99 9.97
N ARG A 29 10.29 8.39 11.16
CA ARG A 29 11.10 8.30 12.40
C ARG A 29 11.37 6.85 12.80
N LEU A 30 10.39 5.97 12.62
CA LEU A 30 10.54 4.54 12.88
C LEU A 30 11.58 3.91 11.93
N ALA A 31 11.50 4.23 10.64
CA ALA A 31 12.39 3.73 9.61
C ALA A 31 13.87 4.12 9.82
N ARG A 32 14.13 5.24 10.48
CA ARG A 32 15.51 5.64 10.83
C ARG A 32 16.16 4.76 11.89
N ARG A 33 15.37 4.11 12.75
CA ARG A 33 15.87 3.30 13.88
C ARG A 33 15.71 1.81 13.69
N HIS A 34 14.71 1.43 12.91
CA HIS A 34 14.28 0.05 12.71
C HIS A 34 14.23 -0.27 11.23
N GLU A 35 14.16 -1.53 10.90
CA GLU A 35 13.86 -2.00 9.56
C GLU A 35 12.33 -2.09 9.44
N VAL A 36 11.74 -1.20 8.64
CA VAL A 36 10.28 -1.11 8.52
C VAL A 36 9.82 -1.66 7.19
N LEU A 37 8.84 -2.56 7.24
CA LEU A 37 8.07 -3.01 6.10
C LEU A 37 6.63 -2.52 6.25
N ALA A 38 6.20 -1.66 5.36
CA ALA A 38 4.81 -1.29 5.22
C ALA A 38 4.10 -2.35 4.35
N VAL A 39 3.09 -3.00 4.90
CA VAL A 39 2.24 -3.95 4.19
C VAL A 39 0.90 -3.24 3.95
N ARG A 40 0.71 -2.84 2.70
CA ARG A 40 -0.53 -2.21 2.28
C ARG A 40 -1.53 -3.25 1.84
N LEU A 41 -2.70 -3.24 2.48
CA LEU A 41 -3.85 -4.06 2.10
C LEU A 41 -4.81 -3.20 1.27
N TYR A 42 -5.29 -3.70 0.15
CA TYR A 42 -6.26 -2.98 -0.68
C TYR A 42 -7.23 -3.93 -1.39
N ASP A 43 -8.41 -3.44 -1.71
CA ASP A 43 -9.35 -4.14 -2.57
C ASP A 43 -9.18 -3.63 -4.01
N PRO A 44 -9.05 -4.51 -5.02
CA PRO A 44 -9.03 -4.10 -6.42
C PRO A 44 -10.24 -3.25 -6.85
N LEU A 45 -11.39 -3.41 -6.20
CA LEU A 45 -12.59 -2.58 -6.43
C LEU A 45 -12.40 -1.12 -6.04
N GLU A 46 -11.46 -0.82 -5.13
CA GLU A 46 -11.09 0.56 -4.79
C GLU A 46 -10.31 1.26 -5.92
N MET A 47 -9.75 0.49 -6.85
CA MET A 47 -8.97 1.01 -7.98
C MET A 47 -9.81 1.19 -9.23
N ALA A 48 -10.75 0.30 -9.48
CA ALA A 48 -11.61 0.34 -10.65
C ALA A 48 -12.95 -0.35 -10.37
N LEU A 49 -14.03 0.34 -10.69
CA LEU A 49 -15.37 -0.24 -10.59
C LEU A 49 -15.66 -1.08 -11.82
N PRO A 50 -16.19 -2.30 -11.63
CA PRO A 50 -16.67 -3.12 -12.74
C PRO A 50 -17.94 -2.52 -13.35
N ASP A 51 -18.24 -2.88 -14.59
CA ASP A 51 -19.56 -2.63 -15.20
C ASP A 51 -20.54 -3.69 -14.70
N ALA A 52 -21.14 -3.43 -13.55
CA ALA A 52 -22.01 -4.39 -12.85
C ALA A 52 -23.44 -3.84 -12.61
N GLY A 53 -23.80 -2.78 -13.31
CA GLY A 53 -25.09 -2.13 -13.11
C GLY A 53 -25.12 -1.22 -11.90
N THR A 54 -26.23 -1.19 -11.22
CA THR A 54 -26.42 -0.36 -10.02
C THR A 54 -25.88 -1.08 -8.80
N LEU A 55 -24.91 -0.48 -8.12
CA LEU A 55 -24.33 -0.99 -6.88
C LEU A 55 -24.77 -0.12 -5.70
N GLN A 56 -25.05 -0.79 -4.58
CA GLN A 56 -25.16 -0.10 -3.29
C GLN A 56 -23.80 -0.18 -2.59
N VAL A 57 -23.22 0.98 -2.36
CA VAL A 57 -21.95 1.12 -1.62
C VAL A 57 -22.28 1.67 -0.25
N GLN A 58 -21.73 1.05 0.78
CA GLN A 58 -21.88 1.52 2.15
C GLN A 58 -20.53 2.01 2.66
N ASP A 59 -20.53 3.23 3.21
CA ASP A 59 -19.39 3.76 3.94
C ASP A 59 -19.23 2.97 5.25
N ALA A 60 -18.03 2.40 5.44
CA ALA A 60 -17.75 1.54 6.59
C ALA A 60 -17.67 2.30 7.93
N GLU A 61 -17.38 3.61 7.88
CA GLU A 61 -17.25 4.43 9.09
C GLU A 61 -18.57 5.09 9.47
N THR A 62 -19.32 5.61 8.50
CA THR A 62 -20.57 6.34 8.74
C THR A 62 -21.80 5.48 8.61
N GLY A 63 -21.71 4.34 7.91
CA GLY A 63 -22.86 3.49 7.56
C GLY A 63 -23.74 4.09 6.46
N GLU A 64 -23.39 5.22 5.88
CA GLU A 64 -24.13 5.87 4.83
C GLU A 64 -24.16 4.98 3.57
N GLN A 65 -25.35 4.84 2.98
CA GLN A 65 -25.52 4.05 1.77
C GLN A 65 -25.69 4.96 0.56
N LEU A 66 -24.86 4.74 -0.44
CA LEU A 66 -24.89 5.43 -1.71
C LEU A 66 -25.22 4.44 -2.83
N THR A 67 -26.20 4.76 -3.64
CA THR A 67 -26.50 4.02 -4.85
C THR A 67 -25.70 4.60 -6.01
N VAL A 68 -24.88 3.78 -6.63
CA VAL A 68 -23.99 4.16 -7.72
C VAL A 68 -24.34 3.38 -8.97
N ASP A 69 -24.55 4.08 -10.08
CA ASP A 69 -24.70 3.45 -11.39
C ASP A 69 -23.32 3.24 -12.03
N THR A 70 -22.89 1.98 -12.05
CA THR A 70 -21.62 1.62 -12.66
C THR A 70 -21.69 1.37 -14.15
N GLN A 71 -22.84 1.51 -14.81
CA GLN A 71 -22.95 1.48 -16.28
C GLN A 71 -22.46 2.80 -16.90
N ASP A 72 -22.51 3.92 -16.16
CA ASP A 72 -21.94 5.18 -16.62
C ASP A 72 -20.40 5.08 -16.76
N ALA A 73 -19.95 4.98 -18.00
CA ALA A 73 -18.52 4.92 -18.32
C ALA A 73 -17.77 6.18 -17.85
N GLY A 74 -18.41 7.35 -17.91
CA GLY A 74 -17.82 8.60 -17.43
C GLY A 74 -17.62 8.59 -15.91
N PHE A 75 -18.56 8.02 -15.17
CA PHE A 75 -18.42 7.83 -13.73
C PHE A 75 -17.24 6.88 -13.40
N ARG A 76 -17.19 5.72 -14.04
CA ARG A 76 -16.10 4.76 -13.83
C ARG A 76 -14.74 5.38 -14.14
N GLN A 77 -14.64 6.14 -15.22
CA GLN A 77 -13.39 6.82 -15.59
C GLN A 77 -12.95 7.85 -14.54
N ARG A 78 -13.87 8.68 -14.05
CA ARG A 78 -13.57 9.66 -12.99
C ARG A 78 -13.12 8.96 -11.70
N PHE A 79 -13.81 7.89 -11.32
CA PHE A 79 -13.47 7.07 -10.16
C PHE A 79 -12.03 6.53 -10.29
N ALA A 80 -11.71 5.88 -11.42
CA ALA A 80 -10.38 5.31 -11.66
C ALA A 80 -9.28 6.39 -11.68
N GLN A 81 -9.57 7.59 -12.19
CA GLN A 81 -8.61 8.71 -12.15
C GLN A 81 -8.34 9.17 -10.71
N LEU A 82 -9.38 9.32 -9.89
CA LEU A 82 -9.23 9.71 -8.48
C LEU A 82 -8.47 8.64 -7.69
N ALA A 83 -8.81 7.37 -7.89
CA ALA A 83 -8.12 6.23 -7.27
C ALA A 83 -6.63 6.22 -7.66
N SER A 84 -6.33 6.37 -8.95
CA SER A 84 -4.94 6.43 -9.44
C SER A 84 -4.15 7.61 -8.88
N ALA A 85 -4.76 8.77 -8.75
CA ALA A 85 -4.11 9.95 -8.14
C ALA A 85 -3.82 9.72 -6.65
N HIS A 86 -4.77 9.14 -5.91
CA HIS A 86 -4.59 8.75 -4.51
C HIS A 86 -3.46 7.74 -4.34
N GLU A 87 -3.44 6.74 -5.18
CA GLU A 87 -2.41 5.70 -5.24
C GLU A 87 -1.01 6.27 -5.45
N ALA A 88 -0.87 7.17 -6.43
CA ALA A 88 0.40 7.84 -6.71
C ALA A 88 0.88 8.68 -5.51
N ALA A 89 -0.03 9.40 -4.85
CA ALA A 89 0.29 10.18 -3.66
C ALA A 89 0.72 9.29 -2.48
N LEU A 90 0.05 8.16 -2.28
CA LEU A 90 0.39 7.18 -1.24
C LEU A 90 1.76 6.56 -1.47
N ARG A 91 2.05 6.09 -2.68
CA ARG A 91 3.38 5.55 -3.04
C ARG A 91 4.48 6.58 -2.84
N GLN A 92 4.23 7.83 -3.21
CA GLN A 92 5.17 8.91 -2.98
C GLN A 92 5.40 9.16 -1.48
N ALA A 93 4.35 9.14 -0.66
CA ALA A 93 4.44 9.34 0.79
C ALA A 93 5.23 8.21 1.46
N LEU A 94 4.99 6.95 1.09
CA LEU A 94 5.73 5.79 1.58
C LEU A 94 7.20 5.83 1.15
N GLY A 95 7.47 6.21 -0.11
CA GLY A 95 8.83 6.40 -0.61
C GLY A 95 9.61 7.49 0.14
N ARG A 96 8.96 8.63 0.46
CA ARG A 96 9.55 9.70 1.27
C ARG A 96 9.81 9.26 2.71
N ALA A 97 8.99 8.38 3.26
CA ALA A 97 9.21 7.80 4.59
C ALA A 97 10.39 6.82 4.63
N GLY A 98 10.90 6.39 3.47
CA GLY A 98 12.06 5.51 3.36
C GLY A 98 11.80 4.09 3.86
N VAL A 99 10.57 3.59 3.68
CA VAL A 99 10.16 2.24 4.07
C VAL A 99 10.04 1.33 2.87
N ASP A 100 10.33 0.05 3.06
CA ASP A 100 9.98 -0.97 2.07
C ASP A 100 8.46 -1.17 2.08
N VAL A 101 7.88 -1.40 0.90
CA VAL A 101 6.43 -1.57 0.73
C VAL A 101 6.14 -2.93 0.11
N LEU A 102 5.19 -3.64 0.69
CA LEU A 102 4.53 -4.81 0.12
C LEU A 102 3.07 -4.47 -0.09
N GLU A 103 2.60 -4.54 -1.32
CA GLU A 103 1.19 -4.38 -1.66
C GLU A 103 0.53 -5.77 -1.75
N LEU A 104 -0.60 -5.93 -1.08
CA LEU A 104 -1.40 -7.16 -1.05
C LEU A 104 -2.84 -6.80 -1.38
N ALA A 105 -3.34 -7.32 -2.48
CA ALA A 105 -4.76 -7.27 -2.78
C ALA A 105 -5.52 -8.31 -1.94
N THR A 106 -6.79 -8.05 -1.68
CA THR A 106 -7.67 -8.99 -0.96
C THR A 106 -7.83 -10.33 -1.67
N ALA A 107 -7.61 -10.37 -2.99
CA ALA A 107 -7.65 -11.57 -3.82
C ALA A 107 -6.29 -12.28 -3.96
N ASP A 108 -5.20 -11.72 -3.43
CA ASP A 108 -3.85 -12.27 -3.59
C ASP A 108 -3.63 -13.53 -2.73
N ASP A 109 -2.80 -14.43 -3.24
CA ASP A 109 -2.23 -15.49 -2.42
C ASP A 109 -1.17 -14.90 -1.47
N LEU A 110 -1.54 -14.83 -0.20
CA LEU A 110 -0.67 -14.30 0.85
C LEU A 110 0.66 -15.05 0.94
N LEU A 111 0.65 -16.38 0.82
CA LEU A 111 1.87 -17.18 0.91
C LEU A 111 2.82 -16.89 -0.24
N ALA A 112 2.30 -16.85 -1.47
CA ALA A 112 3.08 -16.52 -2.66
C ALA A 112 3.69 -15.12 -2.55
N SER A 113 2.92 -14.13 -2.07
CA SER A 113 3.37 -12.75 -1.88
C SER A 113 4.47 -12.62 -0.82
N LEU A 114 4.35 -13.34 0.30
CA LEU A 114 5.38 -13.39 1.33
C LEU A 114 6.66 -14.08 0.85
N LEU A 115 6.55 -15.18 0.11
CA LEU A 115 7.71 -15.88 -0.46
C LEU A 115 8.44 -14.97 -1.46
N ARG A 116 7.71 -14.23 -2.30
CA ARG A 116 8.28 -13.24 -3.23
C ARG A 116 9.03 -12.14 -2.47
N LEU A 117 8.43 -11.61 -1.40
CA LEU A 117 9.08 -10.62 -0.54
C LEU A 117 10.41 -11.13 0.03
N VAL A 118 10.41 -12.35 0.59
CA VAL A 118 11.63 -12.97 1.15
C VAL A 118 12.70 -13.15 0.08
N ALA A 119 12.32 -13.57 -1.13
CA ALA A 119 13.24 -13.72 -2.26
C ALA A 119 13.88 -12.38 -2.66
N LEU A 120 13.08 -11.31 -2.80
CA LEU A 120 13.56 -9.97 -3.11
C LEU A 120 14.50 -9.42 -2.03
N ARG A 121 14.20 -9.62 -0.76
CA ARG A 121 15.08 -9.24 0.34
C ARG A 121 16.41 -9.98 0.32
N ARG A 122 16.41 -11.28 0.05
CA ARG A 122 17.64 -12.06 -0.10
C ARG A 122 18.51 -11.55 -1.25
N GLN A 123 17.90 -11.17 -2.37
CA GLN A 123 18.62 -10.57 -3.50
C GLN A 123 19.26 -9.23 -3.11
N ARG A 124 18.51 -8.34 -2.42
CA ARG A 124 19.02 -7.04 -1.96
C ARG A 124 20.19 -7.18 -0.99
N LEU A 125 20.17 -8.16 -0.10
CA LEU A 125 21.25 -8.44 0.83
C LEU A 125 22.53 -8.95 0.15
N ARG A 126 22.41 -9.55 -1.04
CA ARG A 126 23.54 -10.04 -1.85
C ARG A 126 24.18 -8.95 -2.73
N LEU A 127 23.50 -7.81 -2.94
CA LEU A 127 24.03 -6.71 -3.72
C LEU A 127 25.04 -5.90 -2.87
N PRO A 128 26.20 -5.50 -3.45
CA PRO A 128 27.17 -4.66 -2.76
C PRO A 128 26.57 -3.31 -2.36
N ALA A 129 27.03 -2.76 -1.24
CA ALA A 129 26.45 -1.60 -0.55
C ALA A 129 26.26 -0.34 -1.41
N GLY A 130 27.04 -0.17 -2.49
CA GLY A 130 26.93 0.99 -3.38
C GLY A 130 25.69 1.03 -4.29
N ARG A 131 24.91 -0.07 -4.38
CA ARG A 131 23.67 -0.13 -5.17
C ARG A 131 22.38 -0.15 -4.34
N ARG A 132 22.48 -0.07 -3.01
CA ARG A 132 21.32 -0.20 -2.12
C ARG A 132 20.45 1.05 -2.05
N SER A 133 21.00 2.23 -2.36
CA SER A 133 20.28 3.50 -2.22
C SER A 133 19.36 3.86 -3.40
N ALA A 134 19.53 3.22 -4.57
CA ALA A 134 18.75 3.54 -5.76
C ALA A 134 17.47 2.69 -5.95
N SER A 135 17.27 1.66 -5.11
CA SER A 135 16.19 0.67 -5.29
C SER A 135 15.06 0.77 -4.24
N GLY A 136 14.98 1.88 -3.53
CA GLY A 136 14.01 2.05 -2.41
C GLY A 136 12.53 2.17 -2.80
N ALA A 137 12.18 2.11 -4.09
CA ALA A 137 10.81 2.34 -4.55
C ALA A 137 10.28 1.27 -5.51
N ALA A 138 10.80 0.04 -5.45
CA ALA A 138 10.17 -1.04 -6.21
C ALA A 138 8.95 -1.54 -5.44
N ALA A 139 7.79 -0.98 -5.74
CA ALA A 139 6.52 -1.61 -5.42
C ALA A 139 6.52 -3.01 -6.05
N VAL A 140 6.27 -4.03 -5.24
CA VAL A 140 6.02 -5.39 -5.76
C VAL A 140 4.58 -5.41 -6.25
N ALA A 141 4.36 -4.84 -7.46
CA ALA A 141 3.08 -4.96 -8.12
C ALA A 141 2.92 -6.41 -8.62
N ASN A 142 1.75 -6.98 -8.40
CA ASN A 142 1.39 -8.28 -8.93
C ASN A 142 1.03 -8.09 -10.42
N PRO A 143 1.69 -8.77 -11.38
CA PRO A 143 1.17 -8.79 -12.74
C PRO A 143 -0.10 -9.65 -12.77
N ALA A 144 -1.14 -9.11 -13.39
CA ALA A 144 -2.42 -9.79 -13.64
C ALA A 144 -2.23 -11.12 -14.38
#